data_cd3cb5e1aa8590e6a5e69e44c5779c3f
#
_entry.id   cd3cb5e1aa8590e6a5e69e44c5779c3f
#
_cell.length_a   1.000
_cell.length_b   1.000
_cell.length_c   1.000
_cell.angle_alpha   90.00
_cell.angle_beta   90.00
_cell.angle_gamma   90.00
#
_symmetry.space_group_name_H-M   'P 1'
#
loop_
_entity.id
_entity.type
_entity.pdbx_description
1 polymer ?
#
loop_
_entity_poly.entity_id
_entity_poly.type
_entity_poly.pdbx_seq_one_letter_code
_entity_poly.pdbx_strand_id
1 'polypeptide(L)'
;PNREGSKIQNGQISSVALMDARSIAATAANKGRLTPATEYAGTYSNPKYYFDGTIYKNRVFDSKGVADPSVEIQFGPNIKDWPAMSALTDNLVLKVVSEIHDPVTTTDELIPSGETSSFRSNPLGLAEFTLSRKDPAYVGRAKEVQVAEKAIQNGECPAEALPELKPVFEAVHTKYPQVDKTNVGVGSTIFAVKPGDGSAREQAASCQKVLGGWANIANEYATKRYRSNLIN
;
A
#
# COMPACT_ATOMS: atom_id res chain seq x y z
N PRO A 1 -4.28 12.86 17.42
CA PRO A 1 -3.54 12.92 16.17
C PRO A 1 -2.08 12.57 16.39
N ASN A 2 -1.48 11.88 15.43
CA ASN A 2 -0.09 11.42 15.53
C ASN A 2 0.92 12.46 15.06
N ARG A 3 0.45 13.58 14.56
CA ARG A 3 1.27 14.64 13.97
C ARG A 3 0.64 16.00 14.23
N GLU A 4 1.50 16.99 14.39
CA GLU A 4 1.09 18.38 14.46
C GLU A 4 0.30 18.78 13.21
N GLY A 5 -0.79 19.50 13.40
CA GLY A 5 -1.64 19.97 12.30
C GLY A 5 -2.53 18.92 11.64
N SER A 6 -2.46 17.63 12.04
CA SER A 6 -3.32 16.61 11.46
C SER A 6 -4.68 16.56 12.16
N LYS A 7 -5.75 16.80 11.40
CA LYS A 7 -7.17 16.60 11.78
C LYS A 7 -7.55 17.18 13.15
N ILE A 8 -7.40 18.46 13.29
CA ILE A 8 -7.92 19.19 14.45
C ILE A 8 -9.44 19.13 14.40
N GLN A 9 -10.06 18.57 15.43
CA GLN A 9 -11.52 18.53 15.59
C GLN A 9 -11.92 19.26 16.86
N ASN A 10 -13.02 19.99 16.81
CA ASN A 10 -13.63 20.64 17.98
C ASN A 10 -12.67 21.55 18.78
N GLY A 11 -11.82 22.28 18.11
CA GLY A 11 -10.86 23.18 18.77
C GLY A 11 -9.70 22.47 19.49
N GLN A 12 -9.53 21.17 19.28
CA GLN A 12 -8.41 20.44 19.87
C GLN A 12 -7.07 20.98 19.35
N ILE A 13 -6.20 21.35 20.25
CA ILE A 13 -4.81 21.74 19.95
C ILE A 13 -3.96 20.46 19.99
N SER A 14 -3.15 20.28 18.95
CA SER A 14 -2.19 19.18 18.86
C SER A 14 -0.82 19.74 18.57
N SER A 15 0.17 19.38 19.39
CA SER A 15 1.56 19.75 19.21
C SER A 15 2.48 18.54 19.44
N VAL A 16 3.67 18.61 18.90
CA VAL A 16 4.70 17.57 19.02
C VAL A 16 5.92 18.16 19.73
N ALA A 17 6.35 17.51 20.79
CA ALA A 17 7.59 17.85 21.48
C ALA A 17 8.57 16.67 21.43
N LEU A 18 9.83 16.96 21.14
CA LEU A 18 10.91 15.98 21.24
C LEU A 18 11.39 15.94 22.70
N MET A 19 11.23 14.79 23.33
CA MET A 19 11.61 14.59 24.73
C MET A 19 12.26 13.21 24.92
N ASP A 20 13.12 13.11 25.95
CA ASP A 20 13.61 11.82 26.42
C ASP A 20 12.52 11.05 27.19
N ALA A 21 12.71 9.73 27.36
CA ALA A 21 11.72 8.85 27.98
C ALA A 21 11.36 9.23 29.42
N ARG A 22 12.29 9.78 30.18
CA ARG A 22 12.06 10.20 31.58
C ARG A 22 11.21 11.47 31.63
N SER A 23 11.46 12.43 30.73
CA SER A 23 10.62 13.64 30.58
C SER A 23 9.21 13.30 30.10
N ILE A 24 9.06 12.30 29.22
CA ILE A 24 7.75 11.78 28.83
C ILE A 24 7.02 11.20 30.04
N ALA A 25 7.68 10.36 30.82
CA ALA A 25 7.10 9.77 32.03
C ALA A 25 6.75 10.81 33.06
N ALA A 26 7.60 11.81 33.32
CA ALA A 26 7.35 12.92 34.22
C ALA A 26 6.12 13.75 33.77
N THR A 27 6.02 14.05 32.49
CA THR A 27 4.89 14.76 31.89
C THR A 27 3.58 13.96 32.04
N ALA A 28 3.62 12.66 31.83
CA ALA A 28 2.46 11.78 32.04
C ALA A 28 2.04 11.73 33.52
N ALA A 29 3.00 11.57 34.43
CA ALA A 29 2.75 11.59 35.88
C ALA A 29 2.16 12.93 36.36
N ASN A 30 2.55 14.04 35.72
CA ASN A 30 2.02 15.38 35.98
C ASN A 30 0.80 15.73 35.10
N LYS A 31 -0.03 14.72 34.79
CA LYS A 31 -1.33 14.89 34.09
C LYS A 31 -1.22 15.59 32.71
N GLY A 32 -0.13 15.41 32.00
CA GLY A 32 0.11 15.98 30.67
C GLY A 32 0.69 17.40 30.69
N ARG A 33 0.97 17.98 31.87
CA ARG A 33 1.73 19.22 31.95
C ARG A 33 3.19 18.96 31.61
N LEU A 34 3.72 19.64 30.61
CA LEU A 34 5.10 19.48 30.16
C LEU A 34 6.07 19.64 31.34
N THR A 35 6.76 18.56 31.67
CA THR A 35 7.62 18.47 32.86
C THR A 35 8.94 17.82 32.47
N PRO A 36 10.06 18.54 32.59
CA PRO A 36 11.40 17.95 32.44
C PRO A 36 11.66 16.88 33.50
N ALA A 37 12.48 15.87 33.18
CA ALA A 37 12.85 14.81 34.10
C ALA A 37 13.52 15.36 35.39
N THR A 38 14.23 16.47 35.29
CA THR A 38 14.92 17.16 36.40
C THR A 38 13.97 17.82 37.41
N GLU A 39 12.73 18.10 37.00
CA GLU A 39 11.70 18.71 37.87
C GLU A 39 10.75 17.68 38.50
N TYR A 40 10.92 16.39 38.14
CA TYR A 40 10.07 15.35 38.70
C TYR A 40 10.49 15.03 40.13
N ALA A 41 9.56 15.23 41.05
CA ALA A 41 9.79 15.01 42.48
C ALA A 41 9.84 13.52 42.90
N GLY A 42 9.48 12.59 42.01
CA GLY A 42 9.55 11.17 42.26
C GLY A 42 10.95 10.58 42.05
N THR A 43 11.13 9.36 42.50
CA THR A 43 12.39 8.63 42.30
C THR A 43 12.31 7.79 41.00
N TYR A 44 13.40 7.83 40.24
CA TYR A 44 13.57 6.91 39.10
C TYR A 44 14.30 5.67 39.59
N SER A 45 13.71 4.50 39.32
CA SER A 45 14.44 3.23 39.44
C SER A 45 15.16 2.93 38.13
N ASN A 46 16.38 2.43 38.24
CA ASN A 46 17.10 1.88 37.09
C ASN A 46 17.05 0.34 37.24
N PRO A 47 16.04 -0.35 36.71
CA PRO A 47 15.99 -1.79 36.81
C PRO A 47 17.20 -2.39 36.09
N LYS A 48 17.78 -3.41 36.72
CA LYS A 48 18.86 -4.15 36.06
C LYS A 48 18.26 -4.89 34.86
N TYR A 49 18.79 -4.65 33.66
CA TYR A 49 18.40 -5.40 32.51
C TYR A 49 18.72 -6.88 32.67
N TYR A 50 17.80 -7.73 32.35
CA TYR A 50 17.99 -9.16 32.18
C TYR A 50 17.28 -9.65 30.92
N PHE A 51 17.80 -10.66 30.27
CA PHE A 51 17.17 -11.30 29.15
C PHE A 51 16.49 -12.59 29.60
N ASP A 52 15.18 -12.66 29.37
CA ASP A 52 14.40 -13.87 29.55
C ASP A 52 14.06 -14.49 28.19
N GLY A 53 14.73 -15.59 27.86
CA GLY A 53 14.53 -16.32 26.61
C GLY A 53 13.26 -17.18 26.57
N THR A 54 12.52 -17.31 27.66
CA THR A 54 11.32 -18.17 27.71
C THR A 54 10.22 -17.70 26.76
N ILE A 55 10.13 -16.39 26.49
CA ILE A 55 9.18 -15.83 25.54
C ILE A 55 9.39 -16.41 24.13
N TYR A 56 10.63 -16.67 23.75
CA TYR A 56 10.99 -17.15 22.41
C TYR A 56 10.85 -18.67 22.29
N LYS A 57 11.08 -19.43 23.37
CA LYS A 57 11.08 -20.90 23.34
C LYS A 57 9.76 -21.51 22.84
N ASN A 58 8.64 -20.81 23.03
CA ASN A 58 7.31 -21.29 22.65
C ASN A 58 6.71 -20.54 21.43
N ARG A 59 7.43 -19.60 20.83
CA ARG A 59 6.90 -18.75 19.75
C ARG A 59 7.76 -18.71 18.51
N VAL A 60 9.00 -19.15 18.61
CA VAL A 60 9.93 -19.17 17.49
C VAL A 60 10.35 -20.61 17.26
N PHE A 61 10.11 -21.11 16.07
CA PHE A 61 10.69 -22.36 15.62
C PHE A 61 12.19 -22.15 15.40
N ASP A 62 13.02 -22.87 16.15
CA ASP A 62 14.46 -22.84 16.03
C ASP A 62 14.97 -24.13 15.39
N SER A 63 15.22 -24.08 14.11
CA SER A 63 15.82 -25.18 13.33
C SER A 63 17.31 -25.36 13.61
N LYS A 64 17.94 -24.49 14.41
CA LYS A 64 19.38 -24.48 14.69
C LYS A 64 20.24 -24.44 13.42
N GLY A 65 19.73 -23.77 12.37
CA GLY A 65 20.40 -23.67 11.09
C GLY A 65 20.32 -24.91 10.21
N VAL A 66 19.53 -25.91 10.59
CA VAL A 66 19.30 -27.11 9.76
C VAL A 66 17.96 -27.01 9.06
N ALA A 67 17.96 -27.07 7.73
CA ALA A 67 16.73 -27.09 6.96
C ALA A 67 15.98 -28.40 7.18
N ASP A 68 14.70 -28.32 7.45
CA ASP A 68 13.81 -29.47 7.54
C ASP A 68 12.70 -29.33 6.46
N PRO A 69 12.84 -30.03 5.32
CA PRO A 69 11.86 -29.94 4.25
C PRO A 69 10.50 -30.57 4.58
N SER A 70 10.38 -31.30 5.67
CA SER A 70 9.11 -31.87 6.13
C SER A 70 8.22 -30.87 6.88
N VAL A 71 8.76 -29.72 7.25
CA VAL A 71 8.01 -28.67 7.96
C VAL A 71 7.10 -27.93 6.98
N GLU A 72 5.81 -28.05 7.19
CA GLU A 72 4.80 -27.32 6.41
C GLU A 72 4.53 -25.93 7.03
N ILE A 73 4.42 -24.93 6.18
CA ILE A 73 3.98 -23.60 6.59
C ILE A 73 2.45 -23.59 6.65
N GLN A 74 1.91 -23.39 7.82
CA GLN A 74 0.46 -23.23 8.01
C GLN A 74 0.13 -21.75 8.15
N PHE A 75 -0.61 -21.22 7.18
CA PHE A 75 -1.08 -19.85 7.23
C PHE A 75 -2.22 -19.69 8.22
N GLY A 76 -2.21 -18.58 8.95
CA GLY A 76 -3.36 -18.14 9.73
C GLY A 76 -4.56 -17.81 8.81
N PRO A 77 -5.77 -17.69 9.37
CA PRO A 77 -7.00 -17.54 8.58
C PRO A 77 -7.02 -16.32 7.66
N ASN A 78 -6.30 -15.26 8.02
CA ASN A 78 -6.25 -14.00 7.27
C ASN A 78 -4.97 -13.83 6.43
N ILE A 79 -4.15 -14.88 6.34
CA ILE A 79 -2.92 -14.86 5.53
C ILE A 79 -3.20 -15.60 4.22
N LYS A 80 -2.95 -14.91 3.11
CA LYS A 80 -3.10 -15.46 1.75
C LYS A 80 -1.87 -15.13 0.94
N ASP A 81 -1.54 -16.01 0.00
CA ASP A 81 -0.49 -15.75 -0.96
C ASP A 81 -0.83 -14.59 -1.91
N TRP A 82 0.19 -14.03 -2.49
CA TRP A 82 0.04 -13.08 -3.59
C TRP A 82 -0.57 -13.77 -4.81
N PRO A 83 -1.47 -13.09 -5.53
CA PRO A 83 -1.94 -13.62 -6.80
C PRO A 83 -0.78 -13.66 -7.82
N ALA A 84 -0.91 -14.54 -8.81
CA ALA A 84 -0.02 -14.51 -9.96
C ALA A 84 -0.08 -13.13 -10.63
N MET A 85 1.09 -12.58 -10.94
CA MET A 85 1.23 -11.27 -11.58
C MET A 85 1.80 -11.46 -12.99
N SER A 86 1.28 -10.68 -13.95
CA SER A 86 1.83 -10.65 -15.29
C SER A 86 3.23 -10.06 -15.31
N ALA A 87 4.09 -10.60 -16.15
CA ALA A 87 5.38 -9.98 -16.43
C ALA A 87 5.20 -8.66 -17.19
N LEU A 88 6.11 -7.73 -16.97
CA LEU A 88 6.13 -6.48 -17.71
C LEU A 88 6.46 -6.76 -19.20
N THR A 89 5.68 -6.17 -20.08
CA THR A 89 5.89 -6.24 -21.54
C THR A 89 6.61 -4.98 -22.05
N ASP A 90 7.15 -5.04 -23.26
CA ASP A 90 7.86 -3.89 -23.86
C ASP A 90 6.95 -2.71 -24.14
N ASN A 91 5.67 -2.99 -24.41
CA ASN A 91 4.67 -1.98 -24.71
C ASN A 91 3.46 -2.13 -23.79
N LEU A 92 2.88 -1.02 -23.37
CA LEU A 92 1.71 -0.99 -22.49
C LEU A 92 0.60 -0.14 -23.10
N VAL A 93 -0.61 -0.68 -23.11
CA VAL A 93 -1.84 0.08 -23.29
C VAL A 93 -2.47 0.29 -21.92
N LEU A 94 -2.61 1.54 -21.52
CA LEU A 94 -3.10 1.91 -20.20
C LEU A 94 -4.45 2.61 -20.31
N LYS A 95 -5.43 2.14 -19.56
CA LYS A 95 -6.72 2.82 -19.37
C LYS A 95 -6.70 3.61 -18.07
N VAL A 96 -6.96 4.91 -18.12
CA VAL A 96 -7.19 5.72 -16.94
C VAL A 96 -8.55 5.34 -16.36
N VAL A 97 -8.55 4.76 -15.16
CA VAL A 97 -9.78 4.27 -14.51
C VAL A 97 -10.18 5.12 -13.30
N SER A 98 -9.34 6.05 -12.88
CA SER A 98 -9.66 7.05 -11.86
C SER A 98 -8.84 8.31 -12.05
N GLU A 99 -9.46 9.45 -11.83
CA GLU A 99 -8.82 10.77 -11.88
C GLU A 99 -9.07 11.50 -10.55
N ILE A 100 -7.98 11.91 -9.89
CA ILE A 100 -8.03 12.57 -8.60
C ILE A 100 -7.36 13.93 -8.72
N HIS A 101 -8.16 14.98 -8.70
CA HIS A 101 -7.72 16.36 -8.90
C HIS A 101 -7.44 17.12 -7.60
N ASP A 102 -7.57 16.47 -6.44
CA ASP A 102 -7.18 17.08 -5.16
C ASP A 102 -5.69 17.41 -5.15
N PRO A 103 -5.29 18.52 -4.53
CA PRO A 103 -3.89 18.93 -4.49
C PRO A 103 -2.93 17.89 -3.92
N VAL A 104 -3.40 17.08 -2.97
CA VAL A 104 -2.67 15.96 -2.36
C VAL A 104 -3.62 14.81 -2.11
N THR A 105 -3.20 13.60 -2.50
CA THR A 105 -3.92 12.36 -2.17
C THR A 105 -3.14 11.57 -1.14
N THR A 106 -3.76 11.31 -0.01
CA THR A 106 -3.13 10.56 1.09
C THR A 106 -3.12 9.06 0.82
N THR A 107 -2.20 8.36 1.47
CA THR A 107 -2.19 6.89 1.41
C THR A 107 -3.43 6.27 2.06
N ASP A 108 -4.09 6.97 2.99
CA ASP A 108 -5.34 6.51 3.61
C ASP A 108 -6.56 6.68 2.68
N GLU A 109 -6.49 7.60 1.71
CA GLU A 109 -7.46 7.70 0.62
C GLU A 109 -7.22 6.64 -0.45
N LEU A 110 -5.95 6.32 -0.73
CA LEU A 110 -5.58 5.25 -1.65
C LEU A 110 -5.92 3.87 -1.09
N ILE A 111 -5.66 3.65 0.20
CA ILE A 111 -6.01 2.42 0.92
C ILE A 111 -6.30 2.74 2.40
N PRO A 112 -7.53 2.59 2.89
CA PRO A 112 -7.90 2.98 4.24
C PRO A 112 -7.34 2.00 5.28
N SER A 113 -6.14 2.29 5.79
CA SER A 113 -5.34 1.39 6.62
C SER A 113 -5.98 1.02 7.96
N GLY A 114 -6.86 1.86 8.51
CA GLY A 114 -7.57 1.58 9.75
C GLY A 114 -8.62 0.48 9.60
N GLU A 115 -9.46 0.59 8.58
CA GLU A 115 -10.56 -0.35 8.30
C GLU A 115 -10.07 -1.70 7.77
N THR A 116 -8.91 -1.69 7.12
CA THR A 116 -8.36 -2.85 6.43
C THR A 116 -7.30 -3.61 7.22
N SER A 117 -7.15 -3.32 8.50
CA SER A 117 -6.07 -3.89 9.33
C SER A 117 -6.05 -5.41 9.36
N SER A 118 -7.22 -6.06 9.31
CA SER A 118 -7.37 -7.52 9.26
C SER A 118 -6.97 -8.16 7.92
N PHE A 119 -6.88 -7.36 6.84
CA PHE A 119 -6.54 -7.84 5.49
C PHE A 119 -5.08 -7.61 5.10
N ARG A 120 -4.23 -7.07 5.98
CA ARG A 120 -2.84 -6.69 5.64
C ARG A 120 -1.99 -7.82 5.07
N SER A 121 -2.29 -9.05 5.44
CA SER A 121 -1.63 -10.27 4.93
C SER A 121 -2.50 -11.04 3.92
N ASN A 122 -3.49 -10.38 3.34
CA ASN A 122 -4.35 -10.92 2.28
C ASN A 122 -4.42 -9.91 1.13
N PRO A 123 -3.50 -9.99 0.17
CA PRO A 123 -3.39 -8.99 -0.91
C PRO A 123 -4.67 -8.80 -1.72
N LEU A 124 -5.35 -9.90 -2.05
CA LEU A 124 -6.61 -9.85 -2.79
C LEU A 124 -7.72 -9.19 -1.98
N GLY A 125 -7.89 -9.61 -0.71
CA GLY A 125 -8.90 -9.01 0.17
C GLY A 125 -8.62 -7.54 0.47
N LEU A 126 -7.35 -7.17 0.63
CA LEU A 126 -6.96 -5.77 0.85
C LEU A 126 -7.22 -4.91 -0.38
N ALA A 127 -6.94 -5.41 -1.57
CA ALA A 127 -7.11 -4.67 -2.82
C ALA A 127 -8.56 -4.23 -3.08
N GLU A 128 -9.55 -4.97 -2.57
CA GLU A 128 -10.98 -4.61 -2.68
C GLU A 128 -11.32 -3.26 -2.02
N PHE A 129 -10.46 -2.74 -1.15
CA PHE A 129 -10.63 -1.46 -0.49
C PHE A 129 -9.88 -0.30 -1.16
N THR A 130 -9.20 -0.56 -2.28
CA THR A 130 -8.45 0.48 -2.99
C THR A 130 -9.39 1.60 -3.42
N LEU A 131 -9.03 2.84 -3.05
CA LEU A 131 -9.81 4.06 -3.30
C LEU A 131 -11.26 4.03 -2.77
N SER A 132 -11.63 3.08 -1.90
CA SER A 132 -13.00 2.90 -1.44
C SER A 132 -13.66 4.15 -0.86
N ARG A 133 -12.86 5.05 -0.27
CA ARG A 133 -13.34 6.33 0.28
C ARG A 133 -13.34 7.48 -0.73
N LYS A 134 -12.53 7.38 -1.78
CA LYS A 134 -12.31 8.47 -2.74
C LYS A 134 -13.06 8.23 -4.05
N ASP A 135 -13.01 7.02 -4.53
CA ASP A 135 -13.63 6.58 -5.78
C ASP A 135 -14.10 5.12 -5.65
N PRO A 136 -15.26 4.89 -5.01
CA PRO A 136 -15.74 3.53 -4.71
C PRO A 136 -15.91 2.63 -5.93
N ALA A 137 -16.08 3.20 -7.12
CA ALA A 137 -16.22 2.44 -8.36
C ALA A 137 -14.88 2.03 -8.99
N TYR A 138 -13.75 2.50 -8.45
CA TYR A 138 -12.41 2.21 -8.98
C TYR A 138 -12.14 0.72 -9.14
N VAL A 139 -12.40 -0.07 -8.09
CA VAL A 139 -12.11 -1.51 -8.09
C VAL A 139 -12.83 -2.24 -9.23
N GLY A 140 -14.11 -1.90 -9.46
CA GLY A 140 -14.87 -2.47 -10.56
C GLY A 140 -14.24 -2.16 -11.91
N ARG A 141 -13.95 -0.88 -12.17
CA ARG A 141 -13.32 -0.45 -13.44
C ARG A 141 -11.93 -1.03 -13.66
N ALA A 142 -11.11 -1.15 -12.60
CA ALA A 142 -9.80 -1.77 -12.68
C ALA A 142 -9.90 -3.26 -13.05
N LYS A 143 -10.84 -3.99 -12.44
CA LYS A 143 -11.10 -5.40 -12.76
C LYS A 143 -11.59 -5.61 -14.19
N GLU A 144 -12.41 -4.71 -14.73
CA GLU A 144 -12.83 -4.74 -16.14
C GLU A 144 -11.62 -4.68 -17.07
N VAL A 145 -10.65 -3.81 -16.79
CA VAL A 145 -9.40 -3.75 -17.56
C VAL A 145 -8.55 -5.00 -17.37
N GLN A 146 -8.50 -5.53 -16.15
CA GLN A 146 -7.72 -6.74 -15.85
C GLN A 146 -8.21 -7.97 -16.62
N VAL A 147 -9.48 -8.04 -16.99
CA VAL A 147 -10.02 -9.12 -17.82
C VAL A 147 -9.33 -9.17 -19.19
N ALA A 148 -9.07 -8.00 -19.80
CA ALA A 148 -8.38 -7.93 -21.08
C ALA A 148 -6.92 -8.41 -21.00
N GLU A 149 -6.21 -8.10 -19.91
CA GLU A 149 -4.86 -8.61 -19.68
C GLU A 149 -4.86 -10.13 -19.49
N LYS A 150 -5.83 -10.68 -18.77
CA LYS A 150 -5.98 -12.14 -18.61
C LYS A 150 -6.28 -12.82 -19.94
N ALA A 151 -7.07 -12.20 -20.81
CA ALA A 151 -7.32 -12.71 -22.17
C ALA A 151 -6.02 -12.80 -22.98
N ILE A 152 -5.16 -11.79 -22.92
CA ILE A 152 -3.84 -11.84 -23.57
C ILE A 152 -3.01 -13.02 -23.06
N GLN A 153 -2.95 -13.23 -21.74
CA GLN A 153 -2.20 -14.32 -21.13
C GLN A 153 -2.72 -15.70 -21.55
N ASN A 154 -4.02 -15.82 -21.80
CA ASN A 154 -4.65 -17.03 -22.29
C ASN A 154 -4.51 -17.21 -23.81
N GLY A 155 -3.90 -16.26 -24.53
CA GLY A 155 -3.81 -16.28 -25.99
C GLY A 155 -5.12 -15.87 -26.69
N GLU A 156 -6.04 -15.25 -25.95
CA GLU A 156 -7.33 -14.75 -26.42
C GLU A 156 -7.24 -13.29 -26.89
N CYS A 157 -8.21 -12.83 -27.65
CA CYS A 157 -8.25 -11.45 -28.13
C CYS A 157 -8.69 -10.49 -27.02
N PRO A 158 -7.85 -9.55 -26.56
CA PRO A 158 -8.24 -8.62 -25.49
C PRO A 158 -9.40 -7.71 -25.87
N ALA A 159 -9.63 -7.43 -27.16
CA ALA A 159 -10.74 -6.62 -27.65
C ALA A 159 -12.10 -7.34 -27.59
N GLU A 160 -12.13 -8.66 -27.43
CA GLU A 160 -13.36 -9.39 -27.14
C GLU A 160 -13.76 -9.24 -25.67
N ALA A 161 -12.78 -9.25 -24.77
CA ALA A 161 -12.99 -9.04 -23.35
C ALA A 161 -13.28 -7.56 -23.01
N LEU A 162 -12.65 -6.63 -23.72
CA LEU A 162 -12.82 -5.19 -23.56
C LEU A 162 -12.94 -4.50 -24.93
N PRO A 163 -14.14 -4.37 -25.49
CA PRO A 163 -14.36 -3.91 -26.88
C PRO A 163 -13.79 -2.53 -27.20
N GLU A 164 -13.67 -1.64 -26.24
CA GLU A 164 -13.07 -0.32 -26.40
C GLU A 164 -11.58 -0.35 -26.77
N LEU A 165 -10.91 -1.47 -26.60
CA LEU A 165 -9.51 -1.65 -27.01
C LEU A 165 -9.37 -1.79 -28.53
N LYS A 166 -10.42 -2.17 -29.24
CA LYS A 166 -10.35 -2.38 -30.69
C LYS A 166 -9.83 -1.16 -31.45
N PRO A 167 -10.45 0.03 -31.33
CA PRO A 167 -9.95 1.22 -32.01
C PRO A 167 -8.56 1.65 -31.51
N VAL A 168 -8.21 1.36 -30.25
CA VAL A 168 -6.89 1.68 -29.71
C VAL A 168 -5.82 0.83 -30.39
N PHE A 169 -6.02 -0.48 -30.50
CA PHE A 169 -5.09 -1.37 -31.19
C PHE A 169 -4.97 -1.07 -32.67
N GLU A 170 -6.08 -0.69 -33.33
CA GLU A 170 -6.06 -0.26 -34.74
C GLU A 170 -5.21 1.00 -34.91
N ALA A 171 -5.38 1.99 -34.03
CA ALA A 171 -4.59 3.22 -34.05
C ALA A 171 -3.10 2.96 -33.77
N VAL A 172 -2.78 2.11 -32.78
CA VAL A 172 -1.42 1.70 -32.48
C VAL A 172 -0.79 1.00 -33.67
N HIS A 173 -1.50 0.07 -34.29
CA HIS A 173 -0.98 -0.66 -35.45
C HIS A 173 -0.72 0.26 -36.66
N THR A 174 -1.59 1.23 -36.88
CA THR A 174 -1.44 2.23 -37.95
C THR A 174 -0.25 3.15 -37.70
N LYS A 175 -0.09 3.65 -36.48
CA LYS A 175 0.95 4.63 -36.13
C LYS A 175 2.31 3.98 -35.83
N TYR A 176 2.30 2.78 -35.28
CA TYR A 176 3.48 2.04 -34.83
C TYR A 176 3.44 0.59 -35.34
N PRO A 177 3.57 0.37 -36.67
CA PRO A 177 3.44 -0.96 -37.26
C PRO A 177 4.50 -1.96 -36.78
N GLN A 178 5.59 -1.47 -36.20
CA GLN A 178 6.67 -2.28 -35.60
C GLN A 178 6.32 -2.88 -34.23
N VAL A 179 5.25 -2.41 -33.59
CA VAL A 179 4.84 -2.93 -32.29
C VAL A 179 4.24 -4.31 -32.46
N ASP A 180 4.88 -5.30 -31.86
CA ASP A 180 4.37 -6.66 -31.81
C ASP A 180 3.15 -6.73 -30.88
N LYS A 181 2.02 -7.13 -31.43
CA LYS A 181 0.75 -7.27 -30.71
C LYS A 181 0.81 -8.32 -29.59
N THR A 182 1.74 -9.28 -29.70
CA THR A 182 1.95 -10.33 -28.70
C THR A 182 2.78 -9.85 -27.51
N ASN A 183 3.45 -8.70 -27.66
CA ASN A 183 4.29 -8.08 -26.62
C ASN A 183 3.71 -6.72 -26.17
N VAL A 184 2.40 -6.69 -25.95
CA VAL A 184 1.67 -5.54 -25.44
C VAL A 184 0.86 -5.98 -24.23
N GLY A 185 1.12 -5.40 -23.07
CA GLY A 185 0.30 -5.58 -21.88
C GLY A 185 -0.83 -4.55 -21.82
N VAL A 186 -1.94 -4.93 -21.23
CA VAL A 186 -3.09 -4.05 -20.99
C VAL A 186 -3.28 -3.87 -19.49
N GLY A 187 -3.33 -2.63 -19.02
CA GLY A 187 -3.49 -2.36 -17.60
C GLY A 187 -4.28 -1.09 -17.29
N SER A 188 -4.70 -1.01 -16.05
CA SER A 188 -5.30 0.22 -15.51
C SER A 188 -4.22 1.18 -15.02
N THR A 189 -4.56 2.46 -15.00
CA THR A 189 -3.77 3.51 -14.36
C THR A 189 -4.68 4.50 -13.66
N ILE A 190 -4.15 5.16 -12.63
CA ILE A 190 -4.80 6.33 -12.02
C ILE A 190 -4.06 7.60 -12.43
N PHE A 191 -4.79 8.69 -12.54
CA PHE A 191 -4.22 10.03 -12.49
C PHE A 191 -4.46 10.62 -11.11
N ALA A 192 -3.43 11.23 -10.52
CA ALA A 192 -3.56 12.02 -9.30
C ALA A 192 -2.53 13.15 -9.28
N VAL A 193 -2.91 14.33 -8.79
CA VAL A 193 -2.01 15.52 -8.79
C VAL A 193 -0.76 15.23 -7.97
N LYS A 194 -0.91 14.78 -6.72
CA LYS A 194 0.21 14.50 -5.81
C LYS A 194 -0.13 13.34 -4.86
N PRO A 195 -0.05 12.10 -5.33
CA PRO A 195 -0.42 10.94 -4.52
C PRO A 195 0.69 10.49 -3.57
N GLY A 196 0.29 9.78 -2.51
CA GLY A 196 1.18 9.02 -1.65
C GLY A 196 1.66 9.73 -0.39
N ASP A 197 0.92 10.72 0.11
CA ASP A 197 1.18 11.31 1.42
C ASP A 197 0.64 10.42 2.54
N GLY A 198 1.51 9.95 3.41
CA GLY A 198 1.12 9.09 4.52
C GLY A 198 2.12 7.98 4.81
N SER A 199 1.70 6.93 5.54
CA SER A 199 2.58 5.84 6.00
C SER A 199 2.33 4.48 5.33
N ALA A 200 1.11 4.19 4.86
CA ALA A 200 0.75 2.92 4.21
C ALA A 200 1.11 2.91 2.71
N ARG A 201 2.35 3.23 2.38
CA ARG A 201 2.80 3.47 0.99
C ARG A 201 2.93 2.20 0.18
N GLU A 202 3.33 1.13 0.82
CA GLU A 202 3.51 -0.20 0.23
C GLU A 202 2.16 -0.75 -0.24
N GLN A 203 1.16 -0.78 0.64
CA GLN A 203 -0.18 -1.26 0.31
C GLN A 203 -0.87 -0.34 -0.70
N ALA A 204 -0.68 0.98 -0.60
CA ALA A 204 -1.25 1.93 -1.54
C ALA A 204 -0.77 1.70 -2.98
N ALA A 205 0.45 1.22 -3.17
CA ALA A 205 1.00 0.83 -4.47
C ALA A 205 0.59 -0.60 -4.87
N SER A 206 0.84 -1.58 -3.99
CA SER A 206 0.65 -2.99 -4.29
C SER A 206 -0.81 -3.38 -4.52
N CYS A 207 -1.76 -2.75 -3.85
CA CYS A 207 -3.18 -3.02 -4.07
C CYS A 207 -3.64 -2.64 -5.48
N GLN A 208 -3.11 -1.56 -6.05
CA GLN A 208 -3.37 -1.20 -7.44
C GLN A 208 -2.79 -2.26 -8.39
N LYS A 209 -1.57 -2.75 -8.13
CA LYS A 209 -0.95 -3.81 -8.93
C LYS A 209 -1.75 -5.11 -8.88
N VAL A 210 -2.26 -5.49 -7.71
CA VAL A 210 -3.14 -6.67 -7.54
C VAL A 210 -4.39 -6.58 -8.40
N LEU A 211 -4.92 -5.37 -8.62
CA LEU A 211 -6.08 -5.09 -9.47
C LEU A 211 -5.74 -4.87 -10.95
N GLY A 212 -4.51 -5.16 -11.37
CA GLY A 212 -4.09 -4.96 -12.76
C GLY A 212 -3.67 -3.53 -13.08
N GLY A 213 -3.31 -2.74 -12.06
CA GLY A 213 -2.69 -1.42 -12.24
C GLY A 213 -1.22 -1.56 -12.64
N TRP A 214 -0.84 -0.93 -13.75
CA TRP A 214 0.52 -1.00 -14.29
C TRP A 214 1.29 0.29 -14.19
N ALA A 215 0.60 1.41 -13.96
CA ALA A 215 1.22 2.71 -13.84
C ALA A 215 0.41 3.65 -12.95
N ASN A 216 1.07 4.72 -12.53
CA ASN A 216 0.43 5.91 -11.97
C ASN A 216 0.90 7.13 -12.76
N ILE A 217 -0.04 7.99 -13.13
CA ILE A 217 0.23 9.27 -13.77
C ILE A 217 0.05 10.35 -12.70
N ALA A 218 1.08 11.15 -12.47
CA ALA A 218 1.05 12.20 -11.45
C ALA A 218 1.85 13.43 -11.90
N ASN A 219 1.46 14.61 -11.44
CA ASN A 219 2.28 15.81 -11.64
C ASN A 219 3.55 15.72 -10.77
N GLU A 220 3.40 15.25 -9.54
CA GLU A 220 4.49 14.93 -8.62
C GLU A 220 4.07 13.86 -7.63
N TYR A 221 5.02 13.28 -6.91
CA TYR A 221 4.73 12.32 -5.85
C TYR A 221 4.96 12.95 -4.48
N ALA A 222 4.01 12.78 -3.56
CA ALA A 222 4.10 13.34 -2.21
C ALA A 222 5.31 12.81 -1.43
N THR A 223 5.73 11.57 -1.69
CA THR A 223 6.89 10.98 -1.04
C THR A 223 7.72 10.11 -1.99
N LYS A 224 9.04 10.13 -1.80
CA LYS A 224 9.96 9.25 -2.55
C LYS A 224 9.64 7.77 -2.32
N ARG A 225 9.21 7.41 -1.11
CA ARG A 225 8.91 6.01 -0.77
C ARG A 225 7.70 5.48 -1.55
N TYR A 226 6.64 6.27 -1.69
CA TYR A 226 5.49 5.85 -2.51
C TYR A 226 5.92 5.63 -3.97
N ARG A 227 6.66 6.56 -4.54
CA ARG A 227 7.20 6.41 -5.90
C ARG A 227 8.08 5.15 -6.04
N SER A 228 8.95 4.88 -5.06
CA SER A 228 9.79 3.67 -5.09
C SER A 228 8.95 2.38 -5.05
N ASN A 229 7.87 2.36 -4.28
CA ASN A 229 6.98 1.20 -4.22
C ASN A 229 6.18 0.98 -5.51
N LEU A 230 5.96 2.01 -6.31
CA LEU A 230 5.34 1.87 -7.65
C LEU A 230 6.32 1.30 -8.70
N ILE A 231 7.62 1.45 -8.48
CA ILE A 231 8.66 0.95 -9.38
C ILE A 231 8.97 -0.53 -9.11
N ASN A 232 8.85 -0.96 -7.87
CA ASN A 232 9.07 -2.34 -7.46
C ASN A 232 7.81 -3.19 -7.75
#